data_7ab8b1f6351f3d3e7b2a15ee0e94158c
#
_entry.id   7ab8b1f6351f3d3e7b2a15ee0e94158c
#
_cell.length_a   1.000
_cell.length_b   1.000
_cell.length_c   1.000
_cell.angle_alpha   90.00
_cell.angle_beta   90.00
_cell.angle_gamma   90.00
#
_symmetry.space_group_name_H-M   'P 1'
#
loop_
_entity.id
_entity.type
_entity.pdbx_description
1 polymer ?
#
loop_
_entity_poly.entity_id
_entity_poly.type
_entity_poly.pdbx_seq_one_letter_code
_entity_poly.pdbx_strand_id
1 'polypeptide(L)'
;MISEHVTKRDKFDSFYFVRALQIIFELENISRGIYAGAIGYLGWNGNMDTAIAIRTCVIKSEKLHIQCGAGIVYDSIPELEWDETINKGKAIIKALEKLRERI
;
A
#
# COMPACT_ATOMS: atom_id res chain seq x y z
N MET A 1 6.23 -29.08 5.76
CA MET A 1 7.52 -29.14 6.45
C MET A 1 8.31 -27.87 6.14
N ILE A 2 7.94 -26.76 6.77
CA ILE A 2 8.61 -25.43 6.67
C ILE A 2 8.86 -24.91 8.11
N SER A 3 9.28 -25.75 9.03
CA SER A 3 9.34 -25.37 10.45
C SER A 3 10.73 -25.34 11.08
N GLU A 4 11.82 -25.48 10.35
CA GLU A 4 13.10 -25.71 11.01
C GLU A 4 14.21 -24.67 10.81
N HIS A 5 13.95 -23.54 10.15
CA HIS A 5 14.99 -22.52 9.96
C HIS A 5 14.56 -21.09 10.33
N VAL A 6 13.69 -20.93 11.32
CA VAL A 6 13.45 -19.63 11.92
C VAL A 6 14.63 -19.34 12.85
N THR A 7 15.61 -18.61 12.36
CA THR A 7 16.77 -18.20 13.14
C THR A 7 16.37 -17.17 14.22
N LYS A 8 17.25 -16.95 15.21
CA LYS A 8 17.04 -15.93 16.26
C LYS A 8 16.83 -14.52 15.66
N ARG A 9 17.39 -14.29 14.47
CA ARG A 9 17.28 -13.07 13.69
C ARG A 9 15.86 -12.89 13.14
N ASP A 10 15.28 -13.94 12.58
CA ASP A 10 13.92 -13.92 12.00
C ASP A 10 12.84 -13.64 13.07
N LYS A 11 13.04 -14.13 14.30
CA LYS A 11 12.14 -13.82 15.44
C LYS A 11 12.21 -12.35 15.85
N PHE A 12 13.40 -11.75 15.81
CA PHE A 12 13.60 -10.35 16.12
C PHE A 12 12.96 -9.45 15.06
N ASP A 13 13.18 -9.75 13.79
CA ASP A 13 12.59 -9.02 12.66
C ASP A 13 11.06 -9.13 12.68
N SER A 14 10.50 -10.30 13.00
CA SER A 14 9.06 -10.51 13.14
C SER A 14 8.44 -9.65 14.25
N PHE A 15 9.13 -9.45 15.36
CA PHE A 15 8.65 -8.61 16.46
C PHE A 15 8.54 -7.14 16.04
N TYR A 16 9.54 -6.60 15.36
CA TYR A 16 9.50 -5.22 14.85
C TYR A 16 8.42 -5.04 13.80
N PHE A 17 8.24 -6.02 12.93
CA PHE A 17 7.18 -6.00 11.93
C PHE A 17 5.79 -5.96 12.55
N VAL A 18 5.52 -6.82 13.54
CA VAL A 18 4.23 -6.83 14.26
C VAL A 18 4.00 -5.51 14.97
N ARG A 19 5.03 -4.95 15.63
CA ARG A 19 4.92 -3.66 16.31
C ARG A 19 4.66 -2.50 15.34
N ALA A 20 5.29 -2.51 14.18
CA ALA A 20 5.03 -1.53 13.13
C ALA A 20 3.57 -1.59 12.65
N LEU A 21 3.03 -2.78 12.42
CA LEU A 21 1.61 -2.96 12.06
C LEU A 21 0.67 -2.47 13.15
N GLN A 22 0.97 -2.71 14.43
CA GLN A 22 0.18 -2.19 15.54
C GLN A 22 0.14 -0.66 15.55
N ILE A 23 1.31 -0.01 15.38
CA ILE A 23 1.40 1.46 15.31
C ILE A 23 0.58 2.00 14.13
N ILE A 24 0.70 1.39 12.96
CA ILE A 24 -0.10 1.78 11.80
C ILE A 24 -1.59 1.69 12.13
N PHE A 25 -2.03 0.58 12.73
CA PHE A 25 -3.43 0.39 13.10
C PHE A 25 -3.92 1.40 14.14
N GLU A 26 -3.06 1.78 15.11
CA GLU A 26 -3.37 2.78 16.13
C GLU A 26 -3.49 4.19 15.55
N LEU A 27 -2.67 4.53 14.54
CA LEU A 27 -2.58 5.87 13.97
C LEU A 27 -3.50 6.10 12.76
N GLU A 28 -3.78 5.07 11.98
CA GLU A 28 -4.68 5.19 10.82
C GLU A 28 -6.15 5.14 11.26
N ASN A 29 -6.86 6.25 11.04
CA ASN A 29 -8.29 6.38 11.40
C ASN A 29 -9.23 5.88 10.30
N ILE A 30 -8.70 5.43 9.16
CA ILE A 30 -9.46 5.03 7.97
C ILE A 30 -9.03 3.63 7.54
N SER A 31 -9.99 2.77 7.27
CA SER A 31 -9.71 1.45 6.69
C SER A 31 -9.09 1.60 5.29
N ARG A 32 -8.02 0.88 5.04
CA ARG A 32 -7.33 0.89 3.74
C ARG A 32 -8.16 0.29 2.62
N GLY A 33 -9.13 -0.58 2.92
CA GLY A 33 -9.88 -1.29 1.90
C GLY A 33 -8.95 -2.11 1.02
N ILE A 34 -8.95 -1.85 -0.28
CA ILE A 34 -8.05 -2.51 -1.23
C ILE A 34 -6.64 -1.92 -1.27
N TYR A 35 -6.44 -0.72 -0.76
CA TYR A 35 -5.16 -0.03 -0.80
C TYR A 35 -4.07 -0.81 -0.06
N ALA A 36 -2.92 -0.96 -0.69
CA ALA A 36 -1.77 -1.71 -0.21
C ALA A 36 -2.02 -3.21 0.02
N GLY A 37 -3.17 -3.74 -0.43
CA GLY A 37 -3.46 -5.17 -0.46
C GLY A 37 -2.80 -5.87 -1.64
N ALA A 38 -2.84 -7.20 -1.66
CA ALA A 38 -2.38 -8.00 -2.78
C ALA A 38 -3.49 -8.15 -3.83
N ILE A 39 -3.14 -7.87 -5.08
CA ILE A 39 -3.97 -8.15 -6.26
C ILE A 39 -3.22 -9.14 -7.15
N GLY A 40 -3.87 -10.17 -7.61
CA GLY A 40 -3.21 -11.14 -8.46
C GLY A 40 -4.13 -12.24 -8.97
N TYR A 41 -3.53 -13.26 -9.53
CA TYR A 41 -4.24 -14.44 -9.99
C TYR A 41 -3.55 -15.72 -9.51
N LEU A 42 -4.35 -16.76 -9.41
CA LEU A 42 -3.91 -18.13 -9.21
C LEU A 42 -4.45 -18.99 -10.35
N GLY A 43 -3.56 -19.46 -11.21
CA GLY A 43 -3.91 -20.30 -12.35
C GLY A 43 -4.16 -21.75 -11.96
N TRP A 44 -4.99 -22.46 -12.73
CA TRP A 44 -5.28 -23.88 -12.54
C TRP A 44 -4.03 -24.78 -12.66
N ASN A 45 -3.00 -24.30 -13.32
CA ASN A 45 -1.69 -24.97 -13.44
C ASN A 45 -0.76 -24.72 -12.23
N GLY A 46 -1.25 -24.04 -11.18
CA GLY A 46 -0.49 -23.69 -9.99
C GLY A 46 0.36 -22.42 -10.12
N ASN A 47 0.37 -21.77 -11.27
CA ASN A 47 1.05 -20.48 -11.41
C ASN A 47 0.31 -19.39 -10.65
N MET A 48 1.06 -18.52 -9.99
CA MET A 48 0.54 -17.38 -9.25
C MET A 48 1.40 -16.16 -9.52
N ASP A 49 0.75 -15.02 -9.70
CA ASP A 49 1.41 -13.72 -9.75
C ASP A 49 0.60 -12.70 -8.97
N THR A 50 1.29 -11.87 -8.19
CA THR A 50 0.66 -10.87 -7.33
C THR A 50 1.40 -9.54 -7.40
N ALA A 51 0.64 -8.47 -7.25
CA ALA A 51 1.14 -7.10 -7.16
C ALA A 51 0.48 -6.38 -5.98
N ILE A 52 1.09 -5.31 -5.52
CA ILE A 52 0.50 -4.45 -4.50
C ILE A 52 -0.49 -3.46 -5.11
N ALA A 53 -1.64 -3.29 -4.48
CA ALA A 53 -2.67 -2.33 -4.90
C ALA A 53 -2.28 -0.89 -4.49
N ILE A 54 -1.42 -0.27 -5.29
CA ILE A 54 -1.00 1.13 -5.16
C ILE A 54 -1.22 1.88 -6.48
N ARG A 55 -1.18 3.20 -6.44
CA ARG A 55 -1.42 4.06 -7.63
C ARG A 55 -2.74 3.74 -8.32
N THR A 56 -3.72 3.36 -7.52
CA THR A 56 -5.03 2.89 -7.93
C THR A 56 -6.09 3.82 -7.37
N CYS A 57 -7.15 4.03 -8.12
CA CYS A 57 -8.34 4.71 -7.63
C CYS A 57 -9.55 3.78 -7.66
N VAL A 58 -10.47 3.99 -6.74
CA VAL A 58 -11.74 3.27 -6.68
C VAL A 58 -12.86 4.23 -7.00
N ILE A 59 -13.68 3.89 -7.99
CA ILE A 59 -14.88 4.65 -8.31
C ILE A 59 -16.08 3.91 -7.73
N LYS A 60 -16.79 4.56 -6.83
CA LYS A 60 -17.98 4.01 -6.18
C LYS A 60 -19.00 5.12 -5.94
N SER A 61 -20.25 4.89 -6.32
CA SER A 61 -21.35 5.84 -6.13
C SER A 61 -21.01 7.25 -6.64
N GLU A 62 -20.48 7.33 -7.88
CA GLU A 62 -20.07 8.57 -8.55
C GLU A 62 -18.95 9.36 -7.84
N LYS A 63 -18.30 8.72 -6.87
CA LYS A 63 -17.17 9.30 -6.14
C LYS A 63 -15.89 8.57 -6.48
N LEU A 64 -14.82 9.35 -6.62
CA LEU A 64 -13.48 8.86 -6.81
C LEU A 64 -12.76 8.82 -5.45
N HIS A 65 -12.31 7.64 -5.08
CA HIS A 65 -11.53 7.41 -3.88
C HIS A 65 -10.07 7.15 -4.27
N ILE A 66 -9.18 7.99 -3.77
CA ILE A 66 -7.73 7.85 -3.95
C ILE A 66 -7.11 7.71 -2.57
N GLN A 67 -6.25 6.72 -2.40
CA GLN A 67 -5.49 6.52 -1.18
C GLN A 67 -4.00 6.45 -1.53
N CYS A 68 -3.20 7.21 -0.82
CA CYS A 68 -1.76 7.30 -1.00
C CYS A 68 -1.07 7.23 0.36
N GLY A 69 0.17 6.81 0.37
CA GLY A 69 0.99 6.75 1.55
C GLY A 69 2.48 6.72 1.20
N ALA A 70 3.32 6.89 2.20
CA ALA A 70 4.75 6.78 2.11
C ALA A 70 5.29 5.72 3.07
N GLY A 71 6.44 5.15 2.77
CA GLY A 71 7.15 4.24 3.67
C GLY A 71 7.94 5.05 4.69
N ILE A 72 7.69 4.83 5.97
CA ILE A 72 8.36 5.53 7.05
C ILE A 72 9.53 4.70 7.55
N VAL A 73 10.71 5.30 7.58
CA VAL A 73 11.96 4.73 8.12
C VAL A 73 12.58 5.67 9.15
N TYR A 74 13.66 5.23 9.81
CA TYR A 74 14.31 6.01 10.87
C TYR A 74 14.73 7.42 10.44
N ASP A 75 15.23 7.56 9.21
CA ASP A 75 15.71 8.85 8.67
C ASP A 75 14.63 9.64 7.92
N SER A 76 13.36 9.20 7.96
CA SER A 76 12.25 9.91 7.32
C SER A 76 12.03 11.28 7.96
N ILE A 77 11.85 12.28 7.11
CA ILE A 77 11.49 13.64 7.51
C ILE A 77 9.99 13.81 7.24
N PRO A 78 9.15 14.07 8.27
CA PRO A 78 7.69 14.06 8.14
C PRO A 78 7.14 14.94 7.01
N GLU A 79 7.71 16.13 6.83
CA GLU A 79 7.29 17.09 5.80
C GLU A 79 7.54 16.54 4.39
N LEU A 80 8.70 15.89 4.18
CA LEU A 80 9.06 15.31 2.88
C LEU A 80 8.18 14.09 2.56
N GLU A 81 7.90 13.25 3.55
CA GLU A 81 7.00 12.10 3.39
C GLU A 81 5.56 12.53 3.08
N TRP A 82 5.11 13.60 3.71
CA TRP A 82 3.84 14.22 3.40
C TRP A 82 3.77 14.71 1.96
N ASP A 83 4.78 15.48 1.52
CA ASP A 83 4.86 15.99 0.15
C ASP A 83 4.91 14.86 -0.87
N GLU A 84 5.62 13.78 -0.60
CA GLU A 84 5.65 12.57 -1.44
C GLU A 84 4.24 11.98 -1.57
N THR A 85 3.52 11.84 -0.47
CA THR A 85 2.14 11.33 -0.44
C THR A 85 1.20 12.19 -1.30
N ILE A 86 1.27 13.51 -1.15
CA ILE A 86 0.49 14.46 -1.95
C ILE A 86 0.84 14.37 -3.44
N ASN A 87 2.11 14.26 -3.78
CA ASN A 87 2.55 14.16 -5.17
C ASN A 87 2.10 12.86 -5.84
N LYS A 88 2.09 11.74 -5.10
CA LYS A 88 1.52 10.46 -5.57
C LYS A 88 0.03 10.60 -5.89
N GLY A 89 -0.74 11.27 -5.05
CA GLY A 89 -2.17 11.55 -5.29
C GLY A 89 -2.41 12.45 -6.49
N LYS A 90 -1.66 13.55 -6.60
CA LYS A 90 -1.75 14.47 -7.73
C LYS A 90 -1.48 13.80 -9.08
N ALA A 91 -0.57 12.84 -9.14
CA ALA A 91 -0.27 12.11 -10.38
C ALA A 91 -1.48 11.33 -10.89
N ILE A 92 -2.24 10.70 -10.00
CA ILE A 92 -3.47 9.97 -10.33
C ILE A 92 -4.55 10.95 -10.83
N ILE A 93 -4.77 12.05 -10.12
CA ILE A 93 -5.75 13.09 -10.51
C ILE A 93 -5.42 13.64 -11.90
N LYS A 94 -4.17 13.97 -12.15
CA LYS A 94 -3.72 14.50 -13.44
C LYS A 94 -3.92 13.52 -14.61
N ALA A 95 -3.74 12.21 -14.35
CA ALA A 95 -4.03 11.19 -15.35
C ALA A 95 -5.53 11.12 -15.70
N LEU A 96 -6.40 11.27 -14.71
CA LEU A 96 -7.85 11.27 -14.89
C LEU A 96 -8.34 12.54 -15.60
N GLU A 97 -7.79 13.69 -15.30
CA GLU A 97 -8.09 14.95 -16.00
C GLU A 97 -7.79 14.84 -17.49
N LYS A 98 -6.63 14.28 -17.86
CA LYS A 98 -6.27 14.02 -19.26
C LYS A 98 -7.24 13.06 -19.98
N LEU A 99 -7.81 12.11 -19.27
CA LEU A 99 -8.83 11.22 -19.86
C LEU A 99 -10.13 11.99 -20.12
N ARG A 100 -10.53 12.86 -19.21
CA ARG A 100 -11.74 13.69 -19.38
C ARG A 100 -11.64 14.64 -20.58
N GLU A 101 -10.47 15.18 -20.86
CA GLU A 101 -10.25 16.06 -22.02
C GLU A 101 -10.32 15.34 -23.38
N ARG A 102 -10.25 13.99 -23.37
CA ARG A 102 -10.30 13.16 -24.59
C ARG A 102 -11.69 12.59 -24.90
N ILE A 103 -12.63 12.76 -24.01
CA ILE A 103 -14.02 12.34 -24.15
C ILE A 103 -14.88 13.54 -24.56
#